data_9790eac5276ce38d29f304c3dd3f6485
#
_entry.id   9790eac5276ce38d29f304c3dd3f6485
#
_cell.length_a   1.000
_cell.length_b   1.000
_cell.length_c   1.000
_cell.angle_alpha   90.00
_cell.angle_beta   90.00
_cell.angle_gamma   90.00
#
_symmetry.space_group_name_H-M   'P 1'
#
loop_
_entity.id
_entity.type
_entity.pdbx_description
1 polymer ?
#
loop_
_entity_poly.entity_id
_entity_poly.type
_entity_poly.pdbx_seq_one_letter_code
_entity_poly.pdbx_strand_id
1 'polypeptide(L)'
;MKTLKKLYLKLRDGIPGTVWLVLIVALLAVMLSLNGQQAKQLPLSHIAGVYQSDTAVGADIYYNAQLYTDGRYEVFRIEKNGGDSTTTTVSEGTYQAMEYGFLMEETVTGRWQAITLDHVGFYWTDQDLNRLTHFRQFSVYGK
;
A
#
# COMPACT_ATOMS: atom_id res chain seq x y z
N MET A 1 -31.62 39.47 -8.50
CA MET A 1 -31.55 38.98 -7.10
C MET A 1 -32.91 38.76 -6.44
N LYS A 2 -33.90 39.62 -6.65
CA LYS A 2 -35.24 39.43 -6.03
C LYS A 2 -35.99 38.19 -6.52
N THR A 3 -35.79 37.77 -7.76
CA THR A 3 -36.45 36.60 -8.38
C THR A 3 -35.92 35.25 -7.86
N LEU A 4 -34.62 35.16 -7.65
CA LEU A 4 -33.97 33.96 -7.10
C LEU A 4 -34.34 33.72 -5.62
N LYS A 5 -34.45 34.78 -4.85
CA LYS A 5 -34.89 34.72 -3.45
C LYS A 5 -36.34 34.26 -3.33
N LYS A 6 -37.24 34.73 -4.24
CA LYS A 6 -38.63 34.31 -4.31
C LYS A 6 -38.76 32.83 -4.72
N LEU A 7 -37.94 32.38 -5.66
CA LEU A 7 -37.90 30.96 -6.12
C LEU A 7 -37.43 30.05 -4.98
N TYR A 8 -36.39 30.46 -4.25
CA TYR A 8 -35.86 29.70 -3.11
C TYR A 8 -36.90 29.55 -1.98
N LEU A 9 -37.59 30.65 -1.63
CA LEU A 9 -38.65 30.63 -0.60
C LEU A 9 -39.83 29.76 -1.03
N LYS A 10 -40.24 29.82 -2.30
CA LYS A 10 -41.35 29.02 -2.84
C LYS A 10 -40.99 27.53 -2.90
N LEU A 11 -39.73 27.20 -3.19
CA LEU A 11 -39.22 25.83 -3.14
C LEU A 11 -39.13 25.33 -1.67
N ARG A 12 -38.73 26.17 -0.75
CA ARG A 12 -38.60 25.80 0.65
C ARG A 12 -39.95 25.50 1.32
N ASP A 13 -40.95 26.34 1.05
CA ASP A 13 -42.27 26.24 1.72
C ASP A 13 -43.25 25.30 1.00
N GLY A 14 -42.94 24.87 -0.23
CA GLY A 14 -43.80 23.99 -1.04
C GLY A 14 -43.37 22.52 -1.10
N ILE A 15 -42.20 22.19 -0.52
CA ILE A 15 -41.66 20.81 -0.59
C ILE A 15 -41.84 20.15 0.79
N PRO A 16 -42.57 19.00 0.86
CA PRO A 16 -42.71 18.23 2.10
C PRO A 16 -41.34 17.84 2.67
N GLY A 17 -41.18 17.82 4.01
CA GLY A 17 -39.94 17.47 4.67
C GLY A 17 -39.40 16.10 4.28
N THR A 18 -40.30 15.17 3.88
CA THR A 18 -39.95 13.86 3.34
C THR A 18 -39.12 13.93 2.02
N VAL A 19 -39.45 14.91 1.16
CA VAL A 19 -38.73 15.12 -0.11
C VAL A 19 -37.31 15.63 0.15
N TRP A 20 -37.12 16.51 1.12
CA TRP A 20 -35.82 16.97 1.57
C TRP A 20 -34.97 15.82 2.12
N LEU A 21 -35.58 14.95 2.92
CA LEU A 21 -34.91 13.78 3.47
C LEU A 21 -34.42 12.83 2.36
N VAL A 22 -35.26 12.58 1.36
CA VAL A 22 -34.89 11.74 0.19
C VAL A 22 -33.75 12.38 -0.60
N LEU A 23 -33.77 13.68 -0.81
CA LEU A 23 -32.68 14.41 -1.50
C LEU A 23 -31.36 14.31 -0.74
N ILE A 24 -31.37 14.47 0.59
CA ILE A 24 -30.17 14.36 1.43
C ILE A 24 -29.63 12.92 1.38
N VAL A 25 -30.48 11.91 1.49
CA VAL A 25 -30.08 10.50 1.40
C VAL A 25 -29.51 10.17 0.02
N ALA A 26 -30.13 10.66 -1.05
CA ALA A 26 -29.62 10.49 -2.41
C ALA A 26 -28.26 11.16 -2.60
N LEU A 27 -28.07 12.37 -2.07
CA LEU A 27 -26.80 13.10 -2.13
C LEU A 27 -25.69 12.37 -1.34
N LEU A 28 -26.01 11.85 -0.15
CA LEU A 28 -25.10 11.04 0.66
C LEU A 28 -24.72 9.72 -0.07
N ALA A 29 -25.68 9.05 -0.71
CA ALA A 29 -25.42 7.86 -1.49
C ALA A 29 -24.50 8.12 -2.68
N VAL A 30 -24.69 9.25 -3.38
CA VAL A 30 -23.80 9.68 -4.47
C VAL A 30 -22.40 10.01 -3.92
N MET A 31 -22.28 10.73 -2.82
CA MET A 31 -20.98 11.02 -2.20
C MET A 31 -20.26 9.74 -1.74
N LEU A 32 -20.99 8.78 -1.15
CA LEU A 32 -20.42 7.49 -0.76
C LEU A 32 -19.98 6.67 -1.98
N SER A 33 -20.72 6.69 -3.08
CA SER A 33 -20.34 6.00 -4.32
C SER A 33 -19.15 6.68 -5.04
N LEU A 34 -19.02 8.00 -4.96
CA LEU A 34 -17.86 8.72 -5.47
C LEU A 34 -16.60 8.50 -4.63
N ASN A 35 -16.74 8.42 -3.30
CA ASN A 35 -15.65 8.06 -2.40
C ASN A 35 -15.31 6.56 -2.45
N GLY A 36 -16.23 5.73 -2.93
CA GLY A 36 -16.04 4.29 -3.14
C GLY A 36 -15.41 3.93 -4.48
N GLN A 37 -14.97 4.91 -5.29
CA GLN A 37 -13.96 4.63 -6.31
C GLN A 37 -12.66 4.31 -5.58
N GLN A 38 -12.54 3.04 -5.18
CA GLN A 38 -11.32 2.49 -4.64
C GLN A 38 -10.20 2.87 -5.61
N ALA A 39 -9.19 3.56 -5.11
CA ALA A 39 -7.94 3.74 -5.81
C ALA A 39 -7.60 2.39 -6.43
N LYS A 40 -7.34 2.36 -7.75
CA LYS A 40 -7.14 1.14 -8.53
C LYS A 40 -5.93 0.41 -7.93
N GLN A 41 -6.20 -0.52 -7.02
CA GLN A 41 -5.14 -1.28 -6.37
C GLN A 41 -4.46 -2.16 -7.42
N LEU A 42 -3.13 -2.17 -7.39
CA LEU A 42 -2.37 -3.10 -8.20
C LEU A 42 -2.72 -4.53 -7.79
N PRO A 43 -2.92 -5.47 -8.73
CA PRO A 43 -3.05 -6.88 -8.38
C PRO A 43 -1.81 -7.36 -7.63
N LEU A 44 -1.99 -8.17 -6.57
CA LEU A 44 -0.87 -8.74 -5.83
C LEU A 44 0.10 -9.52 -6.72
N SER A 45 -0.40 -10.13 -7.80
CA SER A 45 0.42 -10.82 -8.80
C SER A 45 1.47 -9.94 -9.50
N HIS A 46 1.28 -8.62 -9.51
CA HIS A 46 2.26 -7.67 -10.08
C HIS A 46 3.36 -7.31 -9.07
N ILE A 47 3.08 -7.47 -7.79
CA ILE A 47 4.00 -7.14 -6.69
C ILE A 47 4.71 -8.41 -6.21
N ALA A 48 4.01 -9.54 -6.17
CA ALA A 48 4.55 -10.81 -5.69
C ALA A 48 5.79 -11.24 -6.48
N GLY A 49 6.81 -11.67 -5.75
CA GLY A 49 8.06 -12.10 -6.35
C GLY A 49 9.19 -12.18 -5.34
N VAL A 50 10.36 -12.50 -5.85
CA VAL A 50 11.61 -12.49 -5.09
C VAL A 50 12.38 -11.22 -5.45
N TYR A 51 12.82 -10.51 -4.43
CA TYR A 51 13.58 -9.28 -4.56
C TYR A 51 14.90 -9.42 -3.82
N GLN A 52 15.95 -8.85 -4.39
CA GLN A 52 17.27 -8.83 -3.78
C GLN A 52 17.74 -7.40 -3.62
N SER A 53 18.44 -7.12 -2.53
CA SER A 53 19.04 -5.81 -2.34
C SER A 53 20.16 -5.57 -3.34
N ASP A 54 20.32 -4.30 -3.73
CA ASP A 54 21.51 -3.88 -4.44
C ASP A 54 22.74 -4.19 -3.58
N THR A 55 23.59 -5.08 -4.05
CA THR A 55 24.84 -5.40 -3.39
C THR A 55 25.92 -4.39 -3.83
N ALA A 56 26.30 -3.50 -2.93
CA ALA A 56 27.57 -2.81 -3.10
C ALA A 56 28.70 -3.85 -3.10
N VAL A 57 29.65 -3.74 -4.01
CA VAL A 57 30.83 -4.61 -4.04
C VAL A 57 31.54 -4.50 -2.68
N GLY A 58 31.70 -5.64 -1.98
CA GLY A 58 32.30 -5.68 -0.65
C GLY A 58 31.33 -5.45 0.53
N ALA A 59 30.01 -5.42 0.29
CA ALA A 59 29.04 -5.36 1.38
C ALA A 59 29.00 -6.68 2.15
N ASP A 60 29.17 -6.61 3.47
CA ASP A 60 29.06 -7.76 4.36
C ASP A 60 27.60 -8.13 4.68
N ILE A 61 26.67 -7.22 4.36
CA ILE A 61 25.23 -7.38 4.62
C ILE A 61 24.44 -7.13 3.35
N TYR A 62 23.58 -8.08 3.00
CA TYR A 62 22.58 -7.92 1.94
C TYR A 62 21.24 -8.52 2.35
N TYR A 63 20.19 -8.23 1.59
CA TYR A 63 18.84 -8.63 1.93
C TYR A 63 18.16 -9.34 0.77
N ASN A 64 17.30 -10.30 1.11
CA ASN A 64 16.33 -10.90 0.21
C ASN A 64 14.94 -10.65 0.75
N ALA A 65 14.00 -10.31 -0.11
CA ALA A 65 12.59 -10.19 0.24
C ALA A 65 11.77 -11.13 -0.64
N GLN A 66 10.81 -11.82 -0.02
CA GLN A 66 9.84 -12.67 -0.70
C GLN A 66 8.44 -12.12 -0.43
N LEU A 67 7.75 -11.72 -1.49
CA LEU A 67 6.37 -11.25 -1.45
C LEU A 67 5.49 -12.31 -2.13
N TYR A 68 4.59 -12.91 -1.36
CA TYR A 68 3.75 -14.01 -1.83
C TYR A 68 2.44 -13.49 -2.42
N THR A 69 1.85 -14.26 -3.33
CA THR A 69 0.57 -13.91 -3.98
C THR A 69 -0.63 -13.93 -3.02
N ASP A 70 -0.49 -14.55 -1.84
CA ASP A 70 -1.49 -14.57 -0.78
C ASP A 70 -1.42 -13.34 0.16
N GLY A 71 -0.53 -12.38 -0.11
CA GLY A 71 -0.37 -11.17 0.69
C GLY A 71 0.57 -11.31 1.88
N ARG A 72 1.29 -12.43 2.02
CA ARG A 72 2.36 -12.57 3.01
C ARG A 72 3.68 -12.08 2.45
N TYR A 73 4.58 -11.66 3.33
CA TYR A 73 5.96 -11.35 2.99
C TYR A 73 6.95 -11.82 4.06
N GLU A 74 8.19 -12.01 3.63
CA GLU A 74 9.34 -12.29 4.48
C GLU A 74 10.54 -11.51 3.97
N VAL A 75 11.32 -10.91 4.88
CA VAL A 75 12.58 -10.23 4.57
C VAL A 75 13.69 -10.88 5.37
N PHE A 76 14.72 -11.29 4.67
CA PHE A 76 15.91 -11.94 5.23
C PHE A 76 17.12 -11.03 5.13
N ARG A 77 17.86 -10.90 6.21
CA ARG A 77 19.19 -10.30 6.24
C ARG A 77 20.22 -11.40 6.17
N ILE A 78 21.17 -11.27 5.27
CA ILE A 78 22.25 -12.20 5.06
C ILE A 78 23.57 -11.50 5.37
N GLU A 79 24.27 -11.97 6.37
CA GLU A 79 25.54 -11.43 6.84
C GLU A 79 26.68 -12.38 6.43
N LYS A 80 27.70 -11.87 5.76
CA LYS A 80 28.89 -12.62 5.38
C LYS A 80 29.99 -12.40 6.41
N ASN A 81 30.43 -13.48 7.04
CA ASN A 81 31.51 -13.49 8.02
C ASN A 81 32.64 -14.42 7.51
N GLY A 82 33.61 -13.84 6.82
CA GLY A 82 34.69 -14.65 6.23
C GLY A 82 34.19 -15.59 5.11
N GLY A 83 34.25 -16.91 5.30
CA GLY A 83 33.73 -17.91 4.37
C GLY A 83 32.31 -18.36 4.62
N ASP A 84 31.72 -17.94 5.76
CA ASP A 84 30.38 -18.33 6.20
C ASP A 84 29.37 -17.24 5.95
N SER A 85 28.08 -17.63 5.86
CA SER A 85 26.98 -16.69 5.78
C SER A 85 25.90 -17.06 6.81
N THR A 86 25.38 -16.05 7.50
CA THR A 86 24.27 -16.20 8.45
C THR A 86 23.03 -15.51 7.86
N THR A 87 21.93 -16.24 7.81
CA THR A 87 20.63 -15.72 7.35
C THR A 87 19.70 -15.55 8.54
N THR A 88 19.13 -14.36 8.69
CA THR A 88 18.18 -14.02 9.77
C THR A 88 16.92 -13.41 9.16
N THR A 89 15.75 -13.89 9.57
CA THR A 89 14.48 -13.23 9.24
C THR A 89 14.38 -11.94 10.06
N VAL A 90 14.34 -10.80 9.39
CA VAL A 90 14.35 -9.49 10.04
C VAL A 90 12.98 -8.80 9.99
N SER A 91 12.10 -9.24 9.11
CA SER A 91 10.71 -8.79 9.05
C SER A 91 9.86 -9.83 8.36
N GLU A 92 8.68 -10.09 8.89
CA GLU A 92 7.67 -10.97 8.29
C GLU A 92 6.27 -10.46 8.64
N GLY A 93 5.32 -10.67 7.73
CA GLY A 93 3.96 -10.23 7.96
C GLY A 93 3.10 -10.28 6.71
N THR A 94 2.22 -9.30 6.61
CA THR A 94 1.31 -9.16 5.48
C THR A 94 1.56 -7.86 4.72
N TYR A 95 1.21 -7.86 3.44
CA TYR A 95 1.24 -6.65 2.63
C TYR A 95 -0.04 -6.47 1.84
N GLN A 96 -0.41 -5.23 1.60
CA GLN A 96 -1.60 -4.85 0.83
C GLN A 96 -1.18 -3.95 -0.31
N ALA A 97 -1.70 -4.22 -1.50
CA ALA A 97 -1.44 -3.39 -2.66
C ALA A 97 -2.08 -2.01 -2.50
N MET A 98 -1.35 -0.99 -2.95
CA MET A 98 -1.79 0.40 -3.06
C MET A 98 -1.69 0.83 -4.53
N GLU A 99 -2.07 2.08 -4.85
CA GLU A 99 -2.07 2.58 -6.23
C GLU A 99 -0.67 2.56 -6.86
N TYR A 100 0.37 2.94 -6.09
CA TYR A 100 1.76 3.04 -6.58
C TYR A 100 2.76 2.17 -5.82
N GLY A 101 2.26 1.18 -5.07
CA GLY A 101 3.12 0.33 -4.27
C GLY A 101 2.35 -0.58 -3.35
N PHE A 102 2.80 -0.71 -2.13
CA PHE A 102 2.16 -1.57 -1.13
C PHE A 102 2.45 -1.12 0.31
N LEU A 103 1.57 -1.49 1.21
CA LEU A 103 1.73 -1.30 2.64
C LEU A 103 2.15 -2.63 3.26
N MET A 104 3.29 -2.64 3.95
CA MET A 104 3.77 -3.80 4.72
C MET A 104 3.43 -3.60 6.20
N GLU A 105 2.91 -4.65 6.83
CA GLU A 105 2.64 -4.70 8.27
C GLU A 105 3.33 -5.92 8.89
N GLU A 106 4.24 -5.67 9.83
CA GLU A 106 4.98 -6.71 10.52
C GLU A 106 4.11 -7.39 11.58
N THR A 107 4.05 -8.72 11.56
CA THR A 107 3.15 -9.49 12.43
C THR A 107 3.51 -9.37 13.90
N VAL A 108 4.80 -9.38 14.24
CA VAL A 108 5.26 -9.41 15.63
C VAL A 108 5.12 -8.06 16.33
N THR A 109 5.49 -6.99 15.64
CA THR A 109 5.56 -5.64 16.25
C THR A 109 4.38 -4.76 15.89
N GLY A 110 3.59 -5.12 14.85
CA GLY A 110 2.56 -4.27 14.27
C GLY A 110 3.11 -3.02 13.58
N ARG A 111 4.43 -2.93 13.39
CA ARG A 111 5.05 -1.83 12.62
C ARG A 111 4.66 -1.93 11.16
N TRP A 112 4.46 -0.79 10.54
CA TRP A 112 4.10 -0.73 9.12
C TRP A 112 5.03 0.20 8.35
N GLN A 113 5.21 -0.10 7.07
CA GLN A 113 5.93 0.74 6.12
C GLN A 113 5.13 0.87 4.83
N ALA A 114 4.95 2.10 4.36
CA ALA A 114 4.42 2.37 3.03
C ALA A 114 5.57 2.33 2.02
N ILE A 115 5.44 1.46 1.03
CA ILE A 115 6.46 1.19 0.03
C ILE A 115 5.97 1.71 -1.32
N THR A 116 6.80 2.49 -1.99
CA THR A 116 6.56 2.92 -3.37
C THR A 116 7.39 2.06 -4.32
N LEU A 117 6.74 1.51 -5.35
CA LEU A 117 7.42 0.78 -6.41
C LEU A 117 8.05 1.78 -7.40
N ASP A 118 9.29 1.51 -7.78
CA ASP A 118 9.94 2.14 -8.92
C ASP A 118 9.97 1.18 -10.14
N HIS A 119 10.73 1.51 -11.18
CA HIS A 119 10.78 0.71 -12.40
C HIS A 119 11.45 -0.66 -12.24
N VAL A 120 12.22 -0.86 -11.18
CA VAL A 120 13.05 -2.06 -10.97
C VAL A 120 12.80 -2.74 -9.64
N GLY A 121 12.18 -2.04 -8.68
CA GLY A 121 11.91 -2.59 -7.35
C GLY A 121 11.36 -1.58 -6.36
N PHE A 122 11.91 -1.53 -5.18
CA PHE A 122 11.45 -0.63 -4.12
C PHE A 122 12.52 -0.37 -3.05
N TYR A 123 12.31 0.68 -2.28
CA TYR A 123 13.09 1.00 -1.07
C TYR A 123 12.38 0.50 0.19
N TRP A 124 13.14 -0.13 1.07
CA TRP A 124 12.69 -0.64 2.35
C TRP A 124 13.71 -0.30 3.44
N THR A 125 13.23 -0.07 4.67
CA THR A 125 14.09 0.26 5.81
C THR A 125 14.14 -0.90 6.80
N ASP A 126 15.35 -1.40 7.06
CA ASP A 126 15.61 -2.24 8.22
C ASP A 126 15.51 -1.35 9.47
N GLN A 127 14.41 -1.46 10.20
CA GLN A 127 14.13 -0.60 11.34
C GLN A 127 15.06 -0.89 12.53
N ASP A 128 15.58 -2.12 12.63
CA ASP A 128 16.47 -2.50 13.73
C ASP A 128 17.86 -1.88 13.55
N LEU A 129 18.35 -1.82 12.31
CA LEU A 129 19.63 -1.21 11.95
C LEU A 129 19.50 0.22 11.44
N ASN A 130 18.29 0.75 11.33
CA ASN A 130 17.99 2.05 10.70
C ASN A 130 18.66 2.20 9.32
N ARG A 131 18.58 1.15 8.50
CA ARG A 131 19.27 1.07 7.22
C ARG A 131 18.27 1.03 6.06
N LEU A 132 18.33 2.03 5.20
CA LEU A 132 17.59 2.06 3.95
C LEU A 132 18.27 1.16 2.92
N THR A 133 17.48 0.33 2.27
CA THR A 133 17.95 -0.65 1.28
C THR A 133 17.06 -0.59 0.04
N HIS A 134 17.66 -0.61 -1.14
CA HIS A 134 16.95 -0.76 -2.39
C HIS A 134 16.88 -2.24 -2.78
N PHE A 135 15.68 -2.72 -3.06
CA PHE A 135 15.42 -4.06 -3.56
C PHE A 135 15.13 -4.02 -5.06
N ARG A 136 15.74 -4.92 -5.80
CA ARG A 136 15.42 -5.17 -7.21
C ARG A 136 14.67 -6.49 -7.36
N GLN A 137 13.69 -6.50 -8.23
CA GLN A 137 12.97 -7.73 -8.55
C GLN A 137 13.89 -8.71 -9.26
N PHE A 138 14.06 -9.89 -8.66
CA PHE A 138 14.87 -10.96 -9.20
C PHE A 138 14.05 -11.97 -10.01
N SER A 139 12.86 -12.34 -9.50
CA SER A 139 11.94 -13.22 -10.19
C SER A 139 10.49 -12.91 -9.82
N VAL A 140 9.58 -13.24 -10.73
CA VAL A 140 8.12 -13.13 -10.52
C VAL A 140 7.56 -14.53 -10.31
N TYR A 141 6.70 -14.72 -9.30
CA TYR A 141 5.98 -15.97 -9.13
C TYR A 141 5.00 -16.18 -10.30
N GLY A 142 5.05 -17.35 -10.94
CA GLY A 142 4.06 -17.73 -11.94
C GLY A 142 4.48 -17.57 -13.40
N LYS A 143 5.76 -17.46 -13.68
CA LYS A 143 6.29 -17.66 -15.03
C LYS A 143 7.13 -18.92 -15.12
#